data_6739dc829f3d19c27bb90f30af0d8b5b
#
_entry.id   6739dc829f3d19c27bb90f30af0d8b5b
#
_cell.length_a   1.000
_cell.length_b   1.000
_cell.length_c   1.000
_cell.angle_alpha   90.00
_cell.angle_beta   90.00
_cell.angle_gamma   90.00
#
_symmetry.space_group_name_H-M   'P 1'
#
loop_
_entity.id
_entity.type
_entity.pdbx_description
1 polymer ?
#
loop_
_entity_poly.entity_id
_entity_poly.type
_entity_poly.pdbx_seq_one_letter_code
_entity_poly.pdbx_strand_id
1 'polypeptide(L)'
;ALARNLEVSVVTVENAYAQLVAEGYLYTREKSGYFVSALETGARPAPARTMPLPEEPEGEWLLDLRSGGSGTEGFPFAVWARLLRRVISDEGERLLKVSPHSGVPELRQAIVGYLRQFRGIDVSPEQVVVGAGTEYLYNLIVQLLGRDKVFGLEQPGYPKAGKVYALNGAKCVPLTMDEQGVRVESVEDSGAQVIHLSPSHQFPSGVVTPIARRQSLLRWAQKREGRYIIEDDYDSEFRFTGRPIPTLQSIDRSGRVIYMNT
;
A
#
# COMPACT_ATOMS: atom_id res chain seq x y z
N ALA A 1 -18.96 55.44 -5.68
CA ALA A 1 -17.92 55.84 -6.66
C ALA A 1 -17.28 54.61 -7.28
N LEU A 2 -16.66 53.68 -6.50
CA LEU A 2 -15.90 52.53 -7.02
C LEU A 2 -16.73 51.61 -7.92
N ALA A 3 -17.95 51.28 -7.53
CA ALA A 3 -18.85 50.42 -8.32
C ALA A 3 -19.13 51.00 -9.71
N ARG A 4 -19.26 52.31 -9.84
CA ARG A 4 -19.41 52.95 -11.16
C ARG A 4 -18.15 52.90 -11.99
N ASN A 5 -16.98 53.09 -11.37
CA ASN A 5 -15.71 53.06 -12.12
C ASN A 5 -15.36 51.64 -12.62
N LEU A 6 -15.83 50.61 -11.92
CA LEU A 6 -15.57 49.20 -12.28
C LEU A 6 -16.72 48.57 -13.05
N GLU A 7 -17.82 49.32 -13.29
CA GLU A 7 -19.03 48.85 -14.01
C GLU A 7 -19.66 47.60 -13.36
N VAL A 8 -19.61 47.51 -12.03
CA VAL A 8 -20.18 46.41 -11.25
C VAL A 8 -21.25 46.91 -10.29
N SER A 9 -22.02 45.99 -9.69
CA SER A 9 -23.05 46.34 -8.72
C SER A 9 -22.40 46.86 -7.42
N VAL A 10 -23.13 47.73 -6.70
CA VAL A 10 -22.71 48.20 -5.38
C VAL A 10 -22.54 47.03 -4.41
N VAL A 11 -23.48 46.06 -4.45
CA VAL A 11 -23.44 44.85 -3.61
C VAL A 11 -22.19 44.01 -3.87
N THR A 12 -21.73 43.92 -5.13
CA THR A 12 -20.49 43.21 -5.49
C THR A 12 -19.29 43.85 -4.79
N VAL A 13 -19.22 45.18 -4.80
CA VAL A 13 -18.12 45.90 -4.13
C VAL A 13 -18.23 45.74 -2.61
N GLU A 14 -19.42 45.83 -2.02
CA GLU A 14 -19.63 45.66 -0.58
C GLU A 14 -19.22 44.25 -0.13
N ASN A 15 -19.60 43.21 -0.87
CA ASN A 15 -19.20 41.84 -0.58
C ASN A 15 -17.67 41.65 -0.66
N ALA A 16 -16.99 42.21 -1.68
CA ALA A 16 -15.57 42.17 -1.81
C ALA A 16 -14.84 42.84 -0.62
N TYR A 17 -15.35 44.02 -0.20
CA TYR A 17 -14.83 44.70 0.97
C TYR A 17 -15.07 43.93 2.27
N ALA A 18 -16.25 43.35 2.44
CA ALA A 18 -16.58 42.51 3.58
C ALA A 18 -15.66 41.31 3.67
N GLN A 19 -15.36 40.65 2.53
CA GLN A 19 -14.43 39.57 2.45
C GLN A 19 -13.00 40.00 2.83
N LEU A 20 -12.51 41.12 2.28
CA LEU A 20 -11.16 41.62 2.59
C LEU A 20 -11.05 42.04 4.07
N VAL A 21 -12.13 42.50 4.69
CA VAL A 21 -12.17 42.77 6.15
C VAL A 21 -12.13 41.45 6.93
N ALA A 22 -12.89 40.46 6.52
CA ALA A 22 -12.91 39.14 7.18
C ALA A 22 -11.55 38.40 7.06
N GLU A 23 -10.84 38.59 5.95
CA GLU A 23 -9.50 38.06 5.72
C GLU A 23 -8.39 38.90 6.37
N GLY A 24 -8.71 40.07 6.98
CA GLY A 24 -7.77 40.94 7.66
C GLY A 24 -6.92 41.87 6.78
N TYR A 25 -7.16 41.91 5.47
CA TYR A 25 -6.49 42.83 4.54
C TYR A 25 -6.96 44.29 4.71
N LEU A 26 -8.23 44.45 5.13
CA LEU A 26 -8.80 45.72 5.45
C LEU A 26 -9.31 45.73 6.91
N TYR A 27 -9.37 46.92 7.50
CA TYR A 27 -10.09 47.16 8.72
C TYR A 27 -10.97 48.39 8.59
N THR A 28 -12.03 48.43 9.35
CA THR A 28 -12.99 49.57 9.37
C THR A 28 -12.73 50.46 10.56
N ARG A 29 -12.85 51.80 10.38
CA ARG A 29 -12.95 52.74 11.48
C ARG A 29 -14.33 53.42 11.43
N GLU A 30 -14.97 53.47 12.55
CA GLU A 30 -16.32 54.08 12.66
C GLU A 30 -16.29 55.48 12.07
N LYS A 31 -17.25 55.74 11.18
CA LYS A 31 -17.45 57.01 10.44
C LYS A 31 -16.27 57.45 9.55
N SER A 32 -15.24 56.64 9.39
CA SER A 32 -14.03 56.98 8.62
C SER A 32 -13.81 56.11 7.38
N GLY A 33 -14.47 54.94 7.29
CA GLY A 33 -14.38 54.07 6.14
C GLY A 33 -13.42 52.87 6.31
N TYR A 34 -12.89 52.38 5.18
CA TYR A 34 -12.01 51.21 5.12
C TYR A 34 -10.56 51.63 5.01
N PHE A 35 -9.69 50.93 5.71
CA PHE A 35 -8.25 51.14 5.70
C PHE A 35 -7.53 49.84 5.42
N VAL A 36 -6.39 49.93 4.73
CA VAL A 36 -5.53 48.76 4.47
C VAL A 36 -4.73 48.41 5.73
N SER A 37 -4.78 47.15 6.13
CA SER A 37 -4.01 46.65 7.25
C SER A 37 -2.52 46.67 6.93
N ALA A 38 -1.69 47.05 7.92
CA ALA A 38 -0.26 46.90 7.80
C ALA A 38 0.10 45.43 7.86
N LEU A 39 0.21 44.80 6.69
CA LEU A 39 0.69 43.44 6.60
C LEU A 39 2.20 43.45 6.65
N GLU A 40 2.79 42.72 7.59
CA GLU A 40 4.20 42.38 7.46
C GLU A 40 4.34 41.50 6.19
N THR A 41 4.72 42.12 5.09
CA THR A 41 5.13 41.41 3.90
C THR A 41 6.45 40.74 4.24
N GLY A 42 6.36 39.59 4.89
CA GLY A 42 7.50 38.67 5.00
C GLY A 42 8.11 38.48 3.62
N ALA A 43 9.40 38.36 3.54
CA ALA A 43 10.13 38.21 2.29
C ALA A 43 9.39 37.20 1.41
N ARG A 44 9.04 37.62 0.19
CA ARG A 44 8.37 36.78 -0.80
C ARG A 44 9.09 35.44 -0.81
N PRO A 45 8.43 34.31 -0.52
CA PRO A 45 9.13 33.04 -0.53
C PRO A 45 9.85 32.89 -1.87
N ALA A 46 11.12 32.56 -1.82
CA ALA A 46 11.88 32.30 -3.04
C ALA A 46 11.08 31.30 -3.89
N PRO A 47 11.03 31.47 -5.21
CA PRO A 47 10.32 30.53 -6.07
C PRO A 47 10.78 29.13 -5.71
N ALA A 48 9.83 28.22 -5.48
CA ALA A 48 10.14 26.83 -5.17
C ALA A 48 11.14 26.33 -6.21
N ARG A 49 12.31 25.89 -5.75
CA ARG A 49 13.25 25.20 -6.64
C ARG A 49 12.52 23.96 -7.16
N THR A 50 12.12 23.99 -8.41
CA THR A 50 11.72 22.78 -9.10
C THR A 50 12.94 21.87 -9.17
N MET A 51 12.95 20.84 -8.32
CA MET A 51 13.91 19.76 -8.50
C MET A 51 13.56 19.07 -9.84
N PRO A 52 14.49 18.96 -10.78
CA PRO A 52 14.25 18.17 -11.97
C PRO A 52 13.87 16.75 -11.52
N LEU A 53 12.83 16.20 -12.13
CA LEU A 53 12.53 14.78 -11.94
C LEU A 53 13.78 13.99 -12.37
N PRO A 54 14.15 12.93 -11.65
CA PRO A 54 15.20 12.05 -12.10
C PRO A 54 14.87 11.58 -13.52
N GLU A 55 15.72 11.89 -14.46
CA GLU A 55 15.60 11.34 -15.81
C GLU A 55 15.83 9.84 -15.69
N GLU A 56 14.85 9.04 -16.10
CA GLU A 56 15.10 7.61 -16.28
C GLU A 56 16.15 7.47 -17.38
N PRO A 57 17.20 6.67 -17.19
CA PRO A 57 18.22 6.48 -18.20
C PRO A 57 17.56 5.86 -19.44
N GLU A 58 17.37 6.68 -20.47
CA GLU A 58 17.00 6.23 -21.79
C GLU A 58 18.21 5.49 -22.39
N GLY A 59 18.13 4.17 -22.46
CA GLY A 59 19.12 3.34 -23.11
C GLY A 59 18.43 2.32 -24.02
N GLU A 60 18.93 2.15 -25.22
CA GLU A 60 18.59 0.98 -26.03
C GLU A 60 19.23 -0.26 -25.38
N TRP A 61 18.47 -0.95 -24.53
CA TRP A 61 18.90 -2.17 -23.89
C TRP A 61 18.57 -3.36 -24.79
N LEU A 62 19.55 -4.25 -24.99
CA LEU A 62 19.29 -5.53 -25.66
C LEU A 62 18.22 -6.35 -24.88
N LEU A 63 18.22 -6.22 -23.57
CA LEU A 63 17.27 -6.85 -22.68
C LEU A 63 17.16 -5.99 -21.39
N ASP A 64 15.96 -5.53 -21.08
CA ASP A 64 15.68 -4.82 -19.84
C ASP A 64 15.05 -5.78 -18.82
N LEU A 65 15.81 -6.10 -17.77
CA LEU A 65 15.38 -6.97 -16.66
C LEU A 65 14.88 -6.18 -15.43
N ARG A 66 14.71 -4.89 -15.54
CA ARG A 66 14.13 -4.08 -14.44
C ARG A 66 12.69 -4.50 -14.19
N SER A 67 12.35 -4.69 -12.93
CA SER A 67 10.97 -4.94 -12.53
C SER A 67 10.10 -3.70 -12.79
N GLY A 68 9.01 -3.84 -13.52
CA GLY A 68 8.07 -2.76 -13.84
C GLY A 68 7.79 -2.59 -15.34
N GLY A 69 8.59 -3.19 -16.20
CA GLY A 69 8.36 -3.25 -17.64
C GLY A 69 7.60 -4.51 -18.06
N SER A 70 6.40 -4.75 -17.54
CA SER A 70 5.54 -5.77 -18.16
C SER A 70 5.11 -5.26 -19.53
N GLY A 71 5.38 -6.07 -20.57
CA GLY A 71 4.90 -5.75 -21.91
C GLY A 71 3.39 -5.54 -21.88
N THR A 72 2.96 -4.40 -22.39
CA THR A 72 1.52 -4.06 -22.51
C THR A 72 0.86 -4.88 -23.61
N GLU A 73 1.66 -5.62 -24.37
CA GLU A 73 1.22 -6.52 -25.44
C GLU A 73 0.41 -7.66 -24.84
N GLY A 74 -0.85 -7.75 -25.27
CA GLY A 74 -1.76 -8.80 -24.80
C GLY A 74 -2.70 -8.40 -23.67
N PHE A 75 -2.59 -7.20 -23.09
CA PHE A 75 -3.58 -6.75 -22.10
C PHE A 75 -4.96 -6.55 -22.79
N PRO A 76 -6.05 -7.17 -22.27
CA PRO A 76 -7.34 -7.17 -22.93
C PRO A 76 -8.12 -5.86 -22.68
N PHE A 77 -7.64 -4.73 -23.21
CA PHE A 77 -8.24 -3.39 -23.02
C PHE A 77 -9.73 -3.34 -23.35
N ALA A 78 -10.18 -4.06 -24.38
CA ALA A 78 -11.60 -4.10 -24.77
C ALA A 78 -12.47 -4.73 -23.67
N VAL A 79 -12.00 -5.81 -23.04
CA VAL A 79 -12.67 -6.45 -21.92
C VAL A 79 -12.70 -5.52 -20.71
N TRP A 80 -11.57 -4.93 -20.37
CA TRP A 80 -11.45 -4.01 -19.25
C TRP A 80 -12.37 -2.79 -19.40
N ALA A 81 -12.36 -2.14 -20.56
CA ALA A 81 -13.24 -1.01 -20.85
C ALA A 81 -14.74 -1.38 -20.79
N ARG A 82 -15.10 -2.60 -21.23
CA ARG A 82 -16.46 -3.10 -21.12
C ARG A 82 -16.88 -3.29 -19.67
N LEU A 83 -16.01 -3.88 -18.84
CA LEU A 83 -16.28 -4.08 -17.42
C LEU A 83 -16.41 -2.75 -16.68
N LEU A 84 -15.52 -1.78 -16.95
CA LEU A 84 -15.62 -0.43 -16.36
C LEU A 84 -16.97 0.24 -16.69
N ARG A 85 -17.37 0.23 -17.97
CA ARG A 85 -18.67 0.81 -18.38
C ARG A 85 -19.83 0.13 -17.67
N ARG A 86 -19.79 -1.20 -17.56
CA ARG A 86 -20.82 -1.94 -16.83
C ARG A 86 -20.89 -1.52 -15.37
N VAL A 87 -19.77 -1.49 -14.66
CA VAL A 87 -19.73 -1.08 -13.24
C VAL A 87 -20.25 0.34 -13.07
N ILE A 88 -19.85 1.28 -13.94
CA ILE A 88 -20.35 2.68 -13.89
C ILE A 88 -21.87 2.71 -14.10
N SER A 89 -22.39 1.92 -15.05
CA SER A 89 -23.83 1.86 -15.34
C SER A 89 -24.62 1.24 -14.19
N ASP A 90 -24.12 0.16 -13.60
CA ASP A 90 -24.84 -0.63 -12.61
C ASP A 90 -24.78 0.00 -11.21
N GLU A 91 -23.64 0.58 -10.83
CA GLU A 91 -23.39 1.11 -9.49
C GLU A 91 -23.65 2.63 -9.36
N GLY A 92 -23.55 3.39 -10.46
CA GLY A 92 -23.92 4.80 -10.54
C GLY A 92 -23.39 5.65 -9.37
N GLU A 93 -24.31 6.31 -8.65
CA GLU A 93 -23.98 7.17 -7.52
C GLU A 93 -23.28 6.49 -6.36
N ARG A 94 -23.37 5.16 -6.27
CA ARG A 94 -22.69 4.40 -5.21
C ARG A 94 -21.18 4.53 -5.31
N LEU A 95 -20.64 4.67 -6.53
CA LEU A 95 -19.21 4.86 -6.77
C LEU A 95 -18.67 6.19 -6.22
N LEU A 96 -19.53 7.15 -5.95
CA LEU A 96 -19.16 8.46 -5.39
C LEU A 96 -19.09 8.44 -3.85
N LYS A 97 -19.51 7.36 -3.21
CA LYS A 97 -19.46 7.23 -1.76
C LYS A 97 -18.05 6.79 -1.31
N VAL A 98 -17.68 7.22 -0.11
CA VAL A 98 -16.43 6.79 0.51
C VAL A 98 -16.47 5.28 0.72
N SER A 99 -15.45 4.58 0.22
CA SER A 99 -15.32 3.13 0.42
C SER A 99 -14.99 2.81 1.89
N PRO A 100 -15.47 1.66 2.40
CA PRO A 100 -15.04 1.17 3.71
C PRO A 100 -13.51 0.98 3.77
N HIS A 101 -12.92 1.24 4.94
CA HIS A 101 -11.45 1.18 5.13
C HIS A 101 -10.82 -0.17 4.75
N SER A 102 -11.55 -1.27 4.91
CA SER A 102 -11.10 -2.61 4.52
C SER A 102 -11.39 -2.99 3.07
N GLY A 103 -11.97 -2.08 2.29
CA GLY A 103 -12.46 -2.34 0.93
C GLY A 103 -13.96 -2.68 0.87
N VAL A 104 -14.53 -2.52 -0.33
CA VAL A 104 -15.96 -2.76 -0.53
C VAL A 104 -16.31 -4.23 -0.28
N PRO A 105 -17.47 -4.53 0.33
CA PRO A 105 -17.84 -5.90 0.73
C PRO A 105 -17.86 -6.88 -0.44
N GLU A 106 -18.32 -6.46 -1.59
CA GLU A 106 -18.43 -7.28 -2.80
C GLU A 106 -17.04 -7.74 -3.29
N LEU A 107 -16.04 -6.85 -3.27
CA LEU A 107 -14.68 -7.19 -3.63
C LEU A 107 -14.08 -8.18 -2.62
N ARG A 108 -14.26 -7.93 -1.31
CA ARG A 108 -13.77 -8.84 -0.26
C ARG A 108 -14.40 -10.23 -0.38
N GLN A 109 -15.70 -10.30 -0.69
CA GLN A 109 -16.40 -11.56 -0.91
C GLN A 109 -15.88 -12.28 -2.16
N ALA A 110 -15.63 -11.55 -3.26
CA ALA A 110 -15.03 -12.13 -4.47
C ALA A 110 -13.61 -12.65 -4.20
N ILE A 111 -12.79 -11.92 -3.43
CA ILE A 111 -11.46 -12.36 -3.01
C ILE A 111 -11.54 -13.65 -2.17
N VAL A 112 -12.44 -13.75 -1.22
CA VAL A 112 -12.65 -14.99 -0.43
C VAL A 112 -13.01 -16.17 -1.33
N GLY A 113 -13.90 -15.97 -2.31
CA GLY A 113 -14.25 -17.00 -3.30
C GLY A 113 -13.02 -17.47 -4.10
N TYR A 114 -12.22 -16.51 -4.58
CA TYR A 114 -10.97 -16.78 -5.29
C TYR A 114 -9.96 -17.55 -4.42
N LEU A 115 -9.70 -17.08 -3.21
CA LEU A 115 -8.75 -17.69 -2.29
C LEU A 115 -9.14 -19.13 -1.93
N ARG A 116 -10.43 -19.38 -1.69
CA ARG A 116 -10.96 -20.73 -1.42
C ARG A 116 -10.74 -21.65 -2.61
N GLN A 117 -11.08 -21.18 -3.82
CA GLN A 117 -11.02 -21.99 -5.04
C GLN A 117 -9.57 -22.27 -5.48
N PHE A 118 -8.70 -21.28 -5.43
CA PHE A 118 -7.39 -21.37 -6.06
C PHE A 118 -6.22 -21.54 -5.10
N ARG A 119 -6.40 -21.16 -3.82
CA ARG A 119 -5.32 -21.21 -2.82
C ARG A 119 -5.64 -22.15 -1.64
N GLY A 120 -6.87 -22.66 -1.54
CA GLY A 120 -7.31 -23.48 -0.41
C GLY A 120 -7.38 -22.73 0.91
N ILE A 121 -7.49 -21.40 0.85
CA ILE A 121 -7.60 -20.50 2.00
C ILE A 121 -9.08 -20.30 2.31
N ASP A 122 -9.49 -20.68 3.51
CA ASP A 122 -10.87 -20.53 3.99
C ASP A 122 -10.92 -19.46 5.08
N VAL A 123 -11.37 -18.27 4.70
CA VAL A 123 -11.48 -17.09 5.55
C VAL A 123 -12.83 -16.41 5.33
N SER A 124 -13.24 -15.56 6.28
CA SER A 124 -14.43 -14.72 6.11
C SER A 124 -14.07 -13.38 5.45
N PRO A 125 -15.03 -12.69 4.80
CA PRO A 125 -14.79 -11.38 4.21
C PRO A 125 -14.29 -10.33 5.20
N GLU A 126 -14.60 -10.46 6.50
CA GLU A 126 -14.16 -9.57 7.57
C GLU A 126 -12.66 -9.68 7.84
N GLN A 127 -12.05 -10.80 7.46
CA GLN A 127 -10.61 -11.05 7.58
C GLN A 127 -9.81 -10.53 6.38
N VAL A 128 -10.49 -9.99 5.36
CA VAL A 128 -9.85 -9.45 4.15
C VAL A 128 -9.73 -7.94 4.23
N VAL A 129 -8.52 -7.43 4.00
CA VAL A 129 -8.24 -6.00 3.89
C VAL A 129 -7.67 -5.72 2.51
N VAL A 130 -8.31 -4.83 1.77
CA VAL A 130 -7.86 -4.36 0.46
C VAL A 130 -7.08 -3.06 0.65
N GLY A 131 -5.86 -3.02 0.11
CA GLY A 131 -4.97 -1.86 0.22
C GLY A 131 -4.42 -1.39 -1.12
N ALA A 132 -3.79 -0.25 -1.14
CA ALA A 132 -3.17 0.37 -2.31
C ALA A 132 -1.75 -0.17 -2.57
N GLY A 133 -1.63 -1.48 -2.77
CA GLY A 133 -0.36 -2.17 -3.04
C GLY A 133 0.38 -2.63 -1.78
N THR A 134 1.45 -3.41 -2.00
CA THR A 134 2.20 -4.08 -0.91
C THR A 134 2.82 -3.12 0.09
N GLU A 135 3.37 -2.00 -0.34
CA GLU A 135 4.01 -1.04 0.56
C GLU A 135 3.01 -0.45 1.57
N TYR A 136 1.78 -0.18 1.12
CA TYR A 136 0.69 0.23 2.02
C TYR A 136 0.33 -0.87 3.01
N LEU A 137 0.22 -2.12 2.55
CA LEU A 137 -0.09 -3.26 3.41
C LEU A 137 1.02 -3.52 4.44
N TYR A 138 2.30 -3.38 4.07
CA TYR A 138 3.42 -3.48 5.01
C TYR A 138 3.30 -2.44 6.14
N ASN A 139 2.92 -1.20 5.81
CA ASN A 139 2.67 -0.17 6.83
C ASN A 139 1.55 -0.58 7.79
N LEU A 140 0.43 -1.09 7.27
CA LEU A 140 -0.68 -1.55 8.10
C LEU A 140 -0.28 -2.73 9.00
N ILE A 141 0.52 -3.67 8.52
CA ILE A 141 0.97 -4.83 9.29
C ILE A 141 1.83 -4.39 10.47
N VAL A 142 2.75 -3.43 10.29
CA VAL A 142 3.54 -2.91 11.42
C VAL A 142 2.65 -2.24 12.45
N GLN A 143 1.66 -1.48 12.01
CA GLN A 143 0.70 -0.84 12.92
C GLN A 143 -0.16 -1.86 13.68
N LEU A 144 -0.56 -2.94 13.02
CA LEU A 144 -1.36 -4.01 13.59
C LEU A 144 -0.57 -4.84 14.61
N LEU A 145 0.64 -5.24 14.26
CA LEU A 145 1.44 -6.16 15.07
C LEU A 145 2.25 -5.46 16.17
N GLY A 146 2.55 -4.17 15.99
CA GLY A 146 3.35 -3.35 16.91
C GLY A 146 4.76 -3.07 16.39
N ARG A 147 5.24 -1.86 16.66
CA ARG A 147 6.58 -1.36 16.26
C ARG A 147 7.70 -1.89 17.14
N ASP A 148 7.36 -2.39 18.31
CA ASP A 148 8.26 -2.99 19.31
C ASP A 148 8.73 -4.39 18.92
N LYS A 149 8.06 -5.00 17.94
CA LYS A 149 8.43 -6.33 17.46
C LYS A 149 9.64 -6.32 16.54
N VAL A 150 10.40 -7.40 16.60
CA VAL A 150 11.51 -7.66 15.68
C VAL A 150 11.01 -8.44 14.48
N PHE A 151 11.23 -7.89 13.28
CA PHE A 151 10.84 -8.49 12.00
C PHE A 151 12.03 -9.20 11.37
N GLY A 152 11.91 -10.50 11.17
CA GLY A 152 12.87 -11.31 10.42
C GLY A 152 12.54 -11.33 8.94
N LEU A 153 13.53 -11.05 8.09
CA LEU A 153 13.38 -10.96 6.63
C LEU A 153 14.35 -11.91 5.93
N GLU A 154 13.89 -12.52 4.87
CA GLU A 154 14.71 -13.37 4.01
C GLU A 154 15.96 -12.63 3.51
N GLN A 155 17.13 -13.30 3.57
CA GLN A 155 18.39 -12.78 3.07
C GLN A 155 19.07 -13.84 2.17
N PRO A 156 19.14 -13.62 0.81
CA PRO A 156 18.60 -12.48 0.07
C PRO A 156 17.07 -12.46 0.06
N GLY A 157 16.48 -11.26 -0.12
CA GLY A 157 15.02 -11.07 -0.13
C GLY A 157 14.63 -9.74 -0.77
N TYR A 158 13.34 -9.42 -0.73
CA TYR A 158 12.80 -8.20 -1.31
C TYR A 158 13.19 -6.95 -0.50
N PRO A 159 14.05 -6.05 -1.04
CA PRO A 159 14.66 -5.00 -0.22
C PRO A 159 13.67 -3.93 0.28
N LYS A 160 12.55 -3.72 -0.43
CA LYS A 160 11.57 -2.70 -0.06
C LYS A 160 10.83 -3.05 1.23
N ALA A 161 10.56 -4.34 1.49
CA ALA A 161 9.89 -4.77 2.73
C ALA A 161 10.67 -4.27 3.96
N GLY A 162 11.98 -4.52 4.00
CA GLY A 162 12.83 -4.07 5.10
C GLY A 162 12.89 -2.55 5.24
N LYS A 163 12.93 -1.82 4.11
CA LYS A 163 12.91 -0.35 4.12
C LYS A 163 11.61 0.18 4.71
N VAL A 164 10.47 -0.36 4.29
CA VAL A 164 9.14 0.09 4.79
C VAL A 164 9.01 -0.22 6.28
N TYR A 165 9.39 -1.41 6.73
CA TYR A 165 9.35 -1.78 8.15
C TYR A 165 10.23 -0.87 9.00
N ALA A 166 11.48 -0.62 8.56
CA ALA A 166 12.40 0.27 9.27
C ALA A 166 11.90 1.72 9.33
N LEU A 167 11.31 2.24 8.24
CA LEU A 167 10.70 3.58 8.21
C LEU A 167 9.50 3.69 9.15
N ASN A 168 8.81 2.58 9.43
CA ASN A 168 7.76 2.52 10.44
C ASN A 168 8.30 2.34 11.88
N GLY A 169 9.60 2.29 12.07
CA GLY A 169 10.25 2.16 13.37
C GLY A 169 10.40 0.72 13.87
N ALA A 170 10.10 -0.29 13.04
CA ALA A 170 10.31 -1.68 13.39
C ALA A 170 11.78 -2.09 13.23
N LYS A 171 12.29 -2.90 14.17
CA LYS A 171 13.61 -3.50 14.06
C LYS A 171 13.57 -4.67 13.08
N CYS A 172 14.46 -4.67 12.08
CA CYS A 172 14.59 -5.75 11.12
C CYS A 172 15.88 -6.54 11.33
N VAL A 173 15.80 -7.86 11.17
CA VAL A 173 16.95 -8.78 11.24
C VAL A 173 16.95 -9.71 10.03
N PRO A 174 18.13 -10.05 9.46
CA PRO A 174 18.22 -10.97 8.35
C PRO A 174 18.00 -12.41 8.81
N LEU A 175 17.33 -13.21 7.97
CA LEU A 175 17.16 -14.64 8.13
C LEU A 175 17.94 -15.35 7.04
N THR A 176 18.89 -16.20 7.41
CA THR A 176 19.68 -16.97 6.45
C THR A 176 18.85 -18.07 5.80
N MET A 177 19.19 -18.37 4.56
CA MET A 177 18.49 -19.33 3.72
C MET A 177 19.40 -20.48 3.29
N ASP A 178 18.79 -21.58 2.89
CA ASP A 178 19.38 -22.70 2.18
C ASP A 178 18.57 -23.04 0.92
N GLU A 179 18.83 -24.18 0.30
CA GLU A 179 18.12 -24.67 -0.89
C GLU A 179 16.62 -24.97 -0.65
N GLN A 180 16.18 -24.93 0.60
CA GLN A 180 14.78 -25.15 1.01
C GLN A 180 14.11 -23.87 1.57
N GLY A 181 14.72 -22.71 1.37
CA GLY A 181 14.23 -21.43 1.89
C GLY A 181 14.82 -21.07 3.25
N VAL A 182 14.10 -20.29 4.04
CA VAL A 182 14.58 -19.84 5.35
C VAL A 182 14.88 -20.99 6.29
N ARG A 183 16.07 -20.98 6.90
CA ARG A 183 16.51 -21.96 7.90
C ARG A 183 15.79 -21.72 9.22
N VAL A 184 15.24 -22.79 9.79
CA VAL A 184 14.50 -22.71 11.07
C VAL A 184 15.41 -22.25 12.22
N GLU A 185 16.66 -22.71 12.23
CA GLU A 185 17.67 -22.33 13.22
C GLU A 185 17.91 -20.81 13.17
N SER A 186 18.03 -20.24 11.93
CA SER A 186 18.18 -18.80 11.76
C SER A 186 16.99 -18.02 12.32
N VAL A 187 15.78 -18.55 12.18
CA VAL A 187 14.58 -17.93 12.77
C VAL A 187 14.61 -18.02 14.29
N GLU A 188 14.97 -19.15 14.86
CA GLU A 188 15.03 -19.37 16.31
C GLU A 188 16.07 -18.46 16.97
N ASP A 189 17.25 -18.30 16.36
CA ASP A 189 18.39 -17.53 16.89
C ASP A 189 18.25 -16.02 16.66
N SER A 190 17.43 -15.58 15.69
CA SER A 190 17.29 -14.17 15.29
C SER A 190 16.64 -13.27 16.34
N GLY A 191 15.89 -13.84 17.27
CA GLY A 191 15.04 -13.09 18.20
C GLY A 191 13.81 -12.49 17.54
N ALA A 192 13.51 -12.81 16.27
CA ALA A 192 12.33 -12.32 15.57
C ALA A 192 11.02 -12.81 16.23
N GLN A 193 10.03 -11.94 16.21
CA GLN A 193 8.67 -12.25 16.62
C GLN A 193 7.72 -12.30 15.42
N VAL A 194 8.07 -11.59 14.35
CA VAL A 194 7.38 -11.64 13.07
C VAL A 194 8.38 -12.03 12.00
N ILE A 195 8.05 -12.98 11.13
CA ILE A 195 8.89 -13.32 9.99
C ILE A 195 8.12 -13.08 8.69
N HIS A 196 8.78 -12.48 7.71
CA HIS A 196 8.21 -12.19 6.39
C HIS A 196 8.91 -13.07 5.36
N LEU A 197 8.14 -13.91 4.68
CA LEU A 197 8.61 -14.97 3.80
C LEU A 197 7.81 -14.99 2.50
N SER A 198 8.45 -15.43 1.42
CA SER A 198 7.79 -15.75 0.13
C SER A 198 7.93 -17.25 -0.18
N PRO A 199 7.23 -18.14 0.55
CA PRO A 199 7.53 -19.56 0.57
C PRO A 199 7.07 -20.31 -0.68
N SER A 200 6.21 -19.73 -1.50
CA SER A 200 5.73 -20.33 -2.75
C SER A 200 6.66 -20.07 -3.91
N HIS A 201 7.35 -18.92 -3.90
CA HIS A 201 8.30 -18.52 -4.92
C HIS A 201 9.19 -17.41 -4.35
N GLN A 202 10.27 -17.80 -3.68
CA GLN A 202 11.14 -16.88 -2.97
C GLN A 202 11.82 -15.89 -3.93
N PHE A 203 11.77 -14.63 -3.60
CA PHE A 203 12.47 -13.58 -4.36
C PHE A 203 13.86 -13.28 -3.73
N PRO A 204 14.97 -13.27 -4.53
CA PRO A 204 15.04 -13.48 -5.98
C PRO A 204 15.40 -14.91 -6.39
N SER A 205 15.54 -15.86 -5.46
CA SER A 205 16.13 -17.17 -5.74
C SER A 205 15.21 -18.14 -6.49
N GLY A 206 13.89 -17.90 -6.46
CA GLY A 206 12.90 -18.82 -7.01
C GLY A 206 12.69 -20.10 -6.18
N VAL A 207 13.33 -20.21 -5.02
CA VAL A 207 13.22 -21.39 -4.16
C VAL A 207 11.80 -21.56 -3.66
N VAL A 208 11.31 -22.78 -3.72
CA VAL A 208 10.02 -23.19 -3.15
C VAL A 208 10.27 -23.88 -1.81
N THR A 209 9.71 -23.33 -0.73
CA THR A 209 9.83 -23.90 0.61
C THR A 209 9.01 -25.19 0.72
N PRO A 210 9.64 -26.36 0.98
CA PRO A 210 8.94 -27.64 1.05
C PRO A 210 8.04 -27.73 2.29
N ILE A 211 7.06 -28.63 2.23
CA ILE A 211 6.02 -28.77 3.26
C ILE A 211 6.59 -29.04 4.67
N ALA A 212 7.64 -29.81 4.79
CA ALA A 212 8.29 -30.11 6.06
C ALA A 212 8.85 -28.83 6.72
N ARG A 213 9.48 -27.96 5.91
CA ARG A 213 10.02 -26.68 6.37
C ARG A 213 8.87 -25.73 6.76
N ARG A 214 7.80 -25.67 5.95
CA ARG A 214 6.57 -24.88 6.26
C ARG A 214 5.97 -25.29 7.60
N GLN A 215 5.84 -26.58 7.86
CA GLN A 215 5.36 -27.09 9.15
C GLN A 215 6.29 -26.72 10.31
N SER A 216 7.60 -26.71 10.10
CA SER A 216 8.55 -26.31 11.13
C SER A 216 8.43 -24.81 11.46
N LEU A 217 8.25 -23.97 10.45
CA LEU A 217 8.01 -22.52 10.63
C LEU A 217 6.67 -22.27 11.36
N LEU A 218 5.61 -23.00 11.02
CA LEU A 218 4.33 -22.90 11.74
C LEU A 218 4.51 -23.32 13.22
N ARG A 219 5.22 -24.42 13.50
CA ARG A 219 5.53 -24.81 14.89
C ARG A 219 6.30 -23.72 15.64
N TRP A 220 7.25 -23.05 14.98
CA TRP A 220 7.96 -21.91 15.57
C TRP A 220 6.99 -20.78 15.96
N ALA A 221 6.05 -20.43 15.09
CA ALA A 221 5.06 -19.40 15.38
C ALA A 221 4.13 -19.79 16.54
N GLN A 222 3.77 -21.08 16.65
CA GLN A 222 2.91 -21.61 17.70
C GLN A 222 3.59 -21.71 19.07
N LYS A 223 4.92 -21.86 19.13
CA LYS A 223 5.68 -22.02 20.39
C LYS A 223 5.56 -20.84 21.35
N ARG A 224 5.27 -19.63 20.87
CA ARG A 224 5.14 -18.42 21.69
C ARG A 224 4.01 -17.53 21.19
N GLU A 225 3.26 -17.02 22.14
CA GLU A 225 2.28 -15.97 21.84
C GLU A 225 2.96 -14.71 21.25
N GLY A 226 2.25 -14.01 20.38
CA GLY A 226 2.76 -12.81 19.73
C GLY A 226 3.74 -13.05 18.56
N ARG A 227 4.01 -14.32 18.19
CA ARG A 227 4.73 -14.65 16.95
C ARG A 227 3.78 -14.76 15.78
N TYR A 228 4.20 -14.25 14.62
CA TYR A 228 3.44 -14.29 13.37
C TYR A 228 4.34 -14.56 12.16
N ILE A 229 3.73 -15.08 11.12
CA ILE A 229 4.35 -15.26 9.80
C ILE A 229 3.57 -14.41 8.81
N ILE A 230 4.25 -13.57 8.05
CA ILE A 230 3.72 -12.88 6.88
C ILE A 230 4.12 -13.73 5.68
N GLU A 231 3.12 -14.26 4.98
CA GLU A 231 3.29 -15.02 3.74
C GLU A 231 3.01 -14.10 2.57
N ASP A 232 4.05 -13.70 1.84
CA ASP A 232 3.96 -12.84 0.66
C ASP A 232 3.96 -13.74 -0.60
N ASP A 233 2.81 -13.79 -1.27
CA ASP A 233 2.53 -14.67 -2.42
C ASP A 233 2.28 -13.81 -3.67
N TYR A 234 3.27 -13.00 -4.01
CA TYR A 234 3.22 -11.88 -4.96
C TYR A 234 2.90 -12.26 -6.41
N ASP A 235 3.10 -13.52 -6.80
CA ASP A 235 2.94 -14.02 -8.17
C ASP A 235 2.04 -15.26 -8.25
N SER A 236 1.09 -15.38 -7.34
CA SER A 236 0.23 -16.56 -7.17
C SER A 236 -0.60 -16.93 -8.40
N GLU A 237 -0.87 -15.99 -9.28
CA GLU A 237 -1.62 -16.14 -10.53
C GLU A 237 -0.78 -16.82 -11.62
N PHE A 238 0.54 -16.68 -11.55
CA PHE A 238 1.45 -17.23 -12.55
C PHE A 238 1.84 -18.66 -12.19
N ARG A 239 1.54 -19.58 -13.10
CA ARG A 239 1.88 -21.01 -12.96
C ARG A 239 2.52 -21.50 -14.23
N PHE A 240 3.73 -21.95 -14.12
CA PHE A 240 4.45 -22.52 -15.26
C PHE A 240 4.22 -24.03 -15.37
N THR A 241 4.10 -24.75 -14.25
CA THR A 241 3.87 -26.19 -14.21
C THR A 241 3.26 -26.66 -12.88
N GLY A 242 2.48 -27.74 -12.90
CA GLY A 242 2.09 -28.50 -11.71
C GLY A 242 0.84 -28.03 -10.96
N ARG A 243 0.55 -28.72 -9.83
CA ARG A 243 -0.54 -28.37 -8.92
C ARG A 243 -0.11 -27.24 -7.98
N PRO A 244 -1.06 -26.39 -7.49
CA PRO A 244 -0.74 -25.38 -6.50
C PRO A 244 -0.09 -26.00 -5.26
N ILE A 245 0.99 -25.39 -4.80
CA ILE A 245 1.57 -25.74 -3.51
C ILE A 245 0.68 -25.10 -2.44
N PRO A 246 0.25 -25.86 -1.40
CA PRO A 246 -0.53 -25.30 -0.30
C PRO A 246 0.20 -24.13 0.35
N THR A 247 -0.50 -23.03 0.59
CA THR A 247 0.06 -21.88 1.29
C THR A 247 0.31 -22.20 2.77
N LEU A 248 1.18 -21.44 3.44
CA LEU A 248 1.31 -21.54 4.90
C LEU A 248 -0.02 -21.26 5.58
N GLN A 249 -0.74 -20.25 5.09
CA GLN A 249 -2.05 -19.88 5.65
C GLN A 249 -3.06 -21.02 5.52
N SER A 250 -3.13 -21.72 4.37
CA SER A 250 -4.10 -22.81 4.16
C SER A 250 -3.90 -24.02 5.09
N ILE A 251 -2.67 -24.21 5.58
CA ILE A 251 -2.33 -25.30 6.51
C ILE A 251 -2.20 -24.82 7.97
N ASP A 252 -2.27 -23.50 8.22
CA ASP A 252 -2.27 -22.95 9.57
C ASP A 252 -3.61 -23.22 10.27
N ARG A 253 -3.56 -23.75 11.50
CA ARG A 253 -4.72 -23.99 12.36
C ARG A 253 -4.71 -23.10 13.61
N SER A 254 -3.74 -22.20 13.70
CA SER A 254 -3.50 -21.38 14.90
C SER A 254 -3.77 -19.89 14.69
N GLY A 255 -4.07 -19.46 13.47
CA GLY A 255 -4.27 -18.05 13.13
C GLY A 255 -2.99 -17.21 13.26
N ARG A 256 -1.83 -17.79 12.95
CA ARG A 256 -0.53 -17.13 13.06
C ARG A 256 0.02 -16.66 11.71
N VAL A 257 -0.67 -16.94 10.63
CA VAL A 257 -0.23 -16.55 9.28
C VAL A 257 -1.09 -15.41 8.75
N ILE A 258 -0.45 -14.32 8.38
CA ILE A 258 -1.02 -13.21 7.61
C ILE A 258 -0.61 -13.44 6.16
N TYR A 259 -1.59 -13.75 5.32
CA TYR A 259 -1.38 -13.96 3.89
C TYR A 259 -1.50 -12.63 3.14
N MET A 260 -0.58 -12.37 2.24
CA MET A 260 -0.58 -11.22 1.34
C MET A 260 -0.50 -11.66 -0.11
N ASN A 261 -1.19 -10.92 -0.95
CA ASN A 261 -1.18 -11.08 -2.41
C ASN A 261 -1.36 -9.72 -3.08
N THR A 262 -0.88 -9.55 -4.30
CA THR A 262 -1.02 -8.30 -5.08
C THR A 262 -1.48 -8.57 -6.50
#